data_c0c997d94bea0405e11c2aed2e83dbd0
#
_entry.id   c0c997d94bea0405e11c2aed2e83dbd0
#
_cell.length_a   1.000
_cell.length_b   1.000
_cell.length_c   1.000
_cell.angle_alpha   90.00
_cell.angle_beta   90.00
_cell.angle_gamma   90.00
#
_symmetry.space_group_name_H-M   'P 1'
#
loop_
_entity.id
_entity.type
_entity.pdbx_description
1 polymer ?
#
loop_
_entity_poly.entity_id
_entity_poly.type
_entity_poly.pdbx_seq_one_letter_code
_entity_poly.pdbx_strand_id
1 'polypeptide(L)'
;MKKLLFLLIVCISFSSCISTKKYHVAMDGAKQIKEQNGITVISEYLDEGELAKRHGREDNPYIDKEFVLTPVYSLVFEVEIKNKTSMLVKYDSRETELIFSDKSTRAAVVADIESRLEDEKNTKGASKLAQIRLAKKTMYRNIVRIKPGESYKAYVVFINNFRQRGDVTFELPLMYNNGNVAEEFVFEYKLAKAKNKK
;
A
#
# COMPACT_ATOMS: atom_id res chain seq x y z
N MET A 1 -34.93 -10.01 -44.91
CA MET A 1 -33.83 -10.80 -44.34
C MET A 1 -32.46 -10.10 -44.38
N LYS A 2 -32.09 -9.38 -45.45
CA LYS A 2 -30.77 -8.69 -45.54
C LYS A 2 -30.55 -7.58 -44.47
N LYS A 3 -31.59 -6.86 -44.04
CA LYS A 3 -31.48 -5.80 -43.01
C LYS A 3 -31.25 -6.34 -41.60
N LEU A 4 -31.73 -7.53 -41.29
CA LEU A 4 -31.55 -8.17 -39.99
C LEU A 4 -30.10 -8.68 -39.79
N LEU A 5 -29.49 -9.15 -40.89
CA LEU A 5 -28.11 -9.62 -40.89
C LEU A 5 -27.11 -8.47 -40.64
N PHE A 6 -27.41 -7.27 -41.15
CA PHE A 6 -26.57 -6.08 -40.96
C PHE A 6 -26.58 -5.58 -39.51
N LEU A 7 -27.72 -5.68 -38.82
CA LEU A 7 -27.86 -5.30 -37.42
C LEU A 7 -27.06 -6.24 -36.51
N LEU A 8 -27.04 -7.54 -36.84
CA LEU A 8 -26.30 -8.55 -36.07
C LEU A 8 -24.78 -8.36 -36.17
N ILE A 9 -24.27 -7.97 -37.37
CA ILE A 9 -22.84 -7.72 -37.58
C ILE A 9 -22.37 -6.45 -36.84
N VAL A 10 -23.23 -5.42 -36.75
CA VAL A 10 -22.90 -4.18 -36.02
C VAL A 10 -22.84 -4.43 -34.51
N CYS A 11 -23.69 -5.31 -33.96
CA CYS A 11 -23.63 -5.67 -32.53
C CYS A 11 -22.38 -6.47 -32.16
N ILE A 12 -21.79 -7.25 -33.07
CA ILE A 12 -20.58 -8.03 -32.82
C ILE A 12 -19.32 -7.13 -32.83
N SER A 13 -19.36 -6.03 -33.59
CA SER A 13 -18.20 -5.11 -33.71
C SER A 13 -18.00 -4.22 -32.48
N PHE A 14 -18.98 -4.11 -31.57
CA PHE A 14 -18.86 -3.37 -30.30
C PHE A 14 -18.45 -4.22 -29.09
N SER A 15 -18.21 -5.51 -29.30
CA SER A 15 -17.47 -6.32 -28.33
C SER A 15 -15.98 -6.00 -28.38
N SER A 16 -15.63 -4.70 -28.45
CA SER A 16 -14.25 -4.28 -28.20
C SER A 16 -13.93 -4.70 -26.79
N CYS A 17 -13.11 -5.73 -26.68
CA CYS A 17 -12.42 -6.11 -25.46
C CYS A 17 -12.01 -4.85 -24.73
N ILE A 18 -12.73 -4.50 -23.66
CA ILE A 18 -12.22 -3.63 -22.63
C ILE A 18 -11.12 -4.48 -21.97
N SER A 19 -9.97 -4.49 -22.62
CA SER A 19 -8.74 -4.98 -22.02
C SER A 19 -8.51 -4.06 -20.82
N THR A 20 -8.95 -4.51 -19.66
CA THR A 20 -8.56 -3.91 -18.38
C THR A 20 -7.05 -4.12 -18.26
N LYS A 21 -6.29 -3.18 -18.84
CA LYS A 21 -4.85 -3.15 -18.68
C LYS A 21 -4.59 -3.03 -17.19
N LYS A 22 -4.18 -4.12 -16.57
CA LYS A 22 -3.67 -4.11 -15.21
C LYS A 22 -2.50 -3.15 -15.16
N TYR A 23 -2.69 -2.04 -14.51
CA TYR A 23 -1.61 -1.12 -14.22
C TYR A 23 -0.98 -1.58 -12.91
N HIS A 24 0.08 -2.38 -12.98
CA HIS A 24 0.94 -2.57 -11.84
C HIS A 24 1.77 -1.30 -11.66
N VAL A 25 1.76 -0.78 -10.47
CA VAL A 25 2.60 0.36 -10.10
C VAL A 25 3.96 -0.20 -9.71
N ALA A 26 4.98 0.07 -10.51
CA ALA A 26 6.36 -0.20 -10.14
C ALA A 26 6.99 1.10 -9.64
N MET A 27 7.66 1.05 -8.50
CA MET A 27 8.43 2.16 -7.95
C MET A 27 9.92 1.93 -8.20
N ASP A 28 10.59 2.92 -8.78
CA ASP A 28 12.04 2.94 -8.88
C ASP A 28 12.64 3.35 -7.52
N GLY A 29 13.76 2.71 -7.13
CA GLY A 29 14.42 3.03 -5.88
C GLY A 29 13.65 2.51 -4.66
N ALA A 30 13.23 1.24 -4.72
CA ALA A 30 12.34 0.61 -3.72
C ALA A 30 12.78 0.81 -2.26
N LYS A 31 14.09 0.91 -1.99
CA LYS A 31 14.60 1.06 -0.62
C LYS A 31 15.35 2.37 -0.43
N GLN A 32 14.94 3.13 0.57
CA GLN A 32 15.57 4.37 0.98
C GLN A 32 15.90 4.35 2.47
N ILE A 33 16.99 5.02 2.86
CA ILE A 33 17.44 5.14 4.25
C ILE A 33 17.68 6.62 4.53
N LYS A 34 17.08 7.11 5.60
CA LYS A 34 17.30 8.46 6.11
C LYS A 34 17.66 8.43 7.59
N GLU A 35 18.61 9.27 7.97
CA GLU A 35 19.03 9.41 9.37
C GLU A 35 19.04 10.89 9.74
N GLN A 36 18.39 11.23 10.85
CA GLN A 36 18.29 12.58 11.39
C GLN A 36 18.30 12.48 12.92
N ASN A 37 19.11 13.29 13.58
CA ASN A 37 19.18 13.46 15.04
C ASN A 37 19.16 12.15 15.86
N GLY A 38 19.88 11.11 15.38
CA GLY A 38 19.95 9.81 16.05
C GLY A 38 18.74 8.90 15.80
N ILE A 39 17.85 9.26 14.89
CA ILE A 39 16.77 8.40 14.43
C ILE A 39 17.07 7.99 13.00
N THR A 40 17.06 6.68 12.73
CA THR A 40 17.19 6.13 11.37
C THR A 40 15.87 5.53 10.95
N VAL A 41 15.36 5.94 9.78
CA VAL A 41 14.19 5.34 9.14
C VAL A 41 14.61 4.69 7.83
N ILE A 42 14.25 3.42 7.68
CA ILE A 42 14.42 2.65 6.46
C ILE A 42 13.02 2.41 5.90
N SER A 43 12.78 2.85 4.67
CA SER A 43 11.52 2.63 3.97
C SER A 43 11.80 1.84 2.68
N GLU A 44 11.09 0.73 2.48
CA GLU A 44 11.22 -0.14 1.33
C GLU A 44 9.84 -0.43 0.74
N TYR A 45 9.61 -0.01 -0.51
CA TYR A 45 8.40 -0.37 -1.23
C TYR A 45 8.41 -1.85 -1.59
N LEU A 46 7.30 -2.53 -1.31
CA LEU A 46 7.10 -3.94 -1.62
C LEU A 46 6.11 -4.07 -2.78
N ASP A 47 6.58 -4.58 -3.91
CA ASP A 47 5.69 -4.92 -5.03
C ASP A 47 4.90 -6.21 -4.77
N GLU A 48 3.92 -6.50 -5.63
CA GLU A 48 3.11 -7.71 -5.52
C GLU A 48 3.96 -9.00 -5.55
N GLY A 49 5.07 -9.00 -6.30
CA GLY A 49 5.96 -10.15 -6.40
C GLY A 49 6.66 -10.44 -5.06
N GLU A 50 7.18 -9.40 -4.42
CA GLU A 50 7.79 -9.51 -3.08
C GLU A 50 6.76 -9.88 -2.02
N LEU A 51 5.57 -9.28 -2.06
CA LEU A 51 4.47 -9.61 -1.14
C LEU A 51 4.01 -11.06 -1.31
N ALA A 52 3.91 -11.56 -2.57
CA ALA A 52 3.57 -12.93 -2.87
C ALA A 52 4.63 -13.92 -2.39
N LYS A 53 5.91 -13.58 -2.54
CA LYS A 53 7.04 -14.38 -2.08
C LYS A 53 7.07 -14.51 -0.55
N ARG A 54 6.76 -13.41 0.16
CA ARG A 54 6.79 -13.39 1.63
C ARG A 54 5.58 -14.07 2.28
N HIS A 55 4.39 -13.96 1.68
CA HIS A 55 3.12 -14.32 2.33
C HIS A 55 2.19 -15.21 1.49
N GLY A 56 2.61 -15.59 0.29
CA GLY A 56 1.72 -16.25 -0.68
C GLY A 56 0.78 -15.23 -1.36
N ARG A 57 0.01 -15.71 -2.33
CA ARG A 57 -0.96 -14.87 -3.07
C ARG A 57 -2.38 -15.00 -2.54
N GLU A 58 -2.78 -16.19 -2.13
CA GLU A 58 -4.18 -16.55 -1.96
C GLU A 58 -4.86 -15.79 -0.81
N ASP A 59 -4.19 -15.73 0.34
CA ASP A 59 -4.70 -15.08 1.55
C ASP A 59 -3.94 -13.79 1.90
N ASN A 60 -3.40 -13.13 0.87
CA ASN A 60 -2.64 -11.91 1.04
C ASN A 60 -3.56 -10.67 0.89
N PRO A 61 -3.77 -9.88 1.97
CA PRO A 61 -4.66 -8.71 1.91
C PRO A 61 -4.09 -7.54 1.10
N TYR A 62 -2.83 -7.63 0.70
CA TYR A 62 -2.11 -6.55 0.01
C TYR A 62 -2.04 -6.75 -1.49
N ILE A 63 -2.48 -7.90 -1.99
CA ILE A 63 -2.47 -8.24 -3.42
C ILE A 63 -3.90 -8.19 -3.93
N ASP A 64 -4.11 -7.41 -5.00
CA ASP A 64 -5.42 -7.30 -5.62
C ASP A 64 -5.85 -8.61 -6.28
N LYS A 65 -7.08 -8.98 -6.04
CA LYS A 65 -7.71 -10.11 -6.72
C LYS A 65 -8.29 -9.66 -8.07
N GLU A 66 -8.12 -10.48 -9.08
CA GLU A 66 -8.31 -10.14 -10.52
C GLU A 66 -9.74 -9.72 -10.96
N PHE A 67 -10.74 -9.73 -10.06
CA PHE A 67 -12.16 -9.65 -10.46
C PHE A 67 -12.95 -8.48 -9.87
N VAL A 68 -12.33 -7.38 -9.51
CA VAL A 68 -13.05 -6.22 -8.96
C VAL A 68 -13.24 -5.16 -10.04
N LEU A 69 -14.50 -4.73 -10.27
CA LEU A 69 -14.85 -3.67 -11.24
C LEU A 69 -14.14 -2.34 -10.97
N THR A 70 -13.78 -2.08 -9.72
CA THR A 70 -12.96 -0.96 -9.28
C THR A 70 -11.76 -1.51 -8.51
N PRO A 71 -10.59 -1.68 -9.15
CA PRO A 71 -9.42 -2.19 -8.44
C PRO A 71 -8.97 -1.19 -7.38
N VAL A 72 -8.95 -1.66 -6.15
CA VAL A 72 -8.37 -0.94 -5.01
C VAL A 72 -6.93 -1.42 -4.87
N TYR A 73 -5.97 -0.54 -5.13
CA TYR A 73 -4.56 -0.89 -5.02
C TYR A 73 -4.07 -0.68 -3.59
N SER A 74 -3.32 -1.63 -3.08
CA SER A 74 -2.56 -1.46 -1.85
C SER A 74 -1.12 -1.11 -2.19
N LEU A 75 -0.64 0.04 -1.70
CA LEU A 75 0.78 0.39 -1.73
C LEU A 75 1.35 0.03 -0.37
N VAL A 76 2.34 -0.84 -0.34
CA VAL A 76 2.91 -1.38 0.89
C VAL A 76 4.37 -0.96 1.01
N PHE A 77 4.70 -0.32 2.12
CA PHE A 77 6.06 -0.01 2.49
C PHE A 77 6.45 -0.80 3.73
N GLU A 78 7.54 -1.52 3.69
CA GLU A 78 8.17 -2.04 4.90
C GLU A 78 8.99 -0.93 5.52
N VAL A 79 8.63 -0.50 6.72
CA VAL A 79 9.29 0.59 7.43
C VAL A 79 9.96 0.05 8.67
N GLU A 80 11.23 0.37 8.85
CA GLU A 80 11.98 0.11 10.08
C GLU A 80 12.44 1.43 10.68
N ILE A 81 12.07 1.68 11.94
CA ILE A 81 12.48 2.86 12.70
C ILE A 81 13.44 2.41 13.77
N LYS A 82 14.65 2.98 13.78
CA LYS A 82 15.71 2.74 14.77
C LYS A 82 15.90 3.98 15.61
N ASN A 83 15.75 3.86 16.91
CA ASN A 83 15.91 4.96 17.84
C ASN A 83 17.26 4.87 18.55
N LYS A 84 18.23 5.67 18.13
CA LYS A 84 19.53 5.81 18.78
C LYS A 84 19.60 7.02 19.74
N THR A 85 18.47 7.72 19.93
CA THR A 85 18.39 8.85 20.87
C THR A 85 18.32 8.36 22.32
N SER A 86 18.46 9.28 23.27
CA SER A 86 18.21 9.01 24.69
C SER A 86 16.74 9.10 25.09
N MET A 87 15.85 9.49 24.17
CA MET A 87 14.44 9.72 24.44
C MET A 87 13.57 8.62 23.80
N LEU A 88 12.40 8.38 24.37
CA LEU A 88 11.40 7.51 23.79
C LEU A 88 10.77 8.20 22.57
N VAL A 89 10.81 7.52 21.42
CA VAL A 89 10.19 7.96 20.18
C VAL A 89 8.83 7.28 20.02
N LYS A 90 7.82 8.06 19.69
CA LYS A 90 6.47 7.60 19.38
C LYS A 90 6.23 7.72 17.89
N TYR A 91 5.71 6.67 17.29
CA TYR A 91 5.22 6.65 15.93
C TYR A 91 3.73 6.32 15.93
N ASP A 92 2.93 7.16 15.26
CA ASP A 92 1.50 6.91 14.98
C ASP A 92 1.32 6.73 13.49
N SER A 93 1.02 5.52 13.05
CA SER A 93 0.88 5.22 11.62
C SER A 93 -0.24 6.00 10.94
N ARG A 94 -1.22 6.49 11.69
CA ARG A 94 -2.35 7.27 11.14
C ARG A 94 -1.96 8.68 10.74
N GLU A 95 -0.83 9.19 11.25
CA GLU A 95 -0.28 10.50 10.88
C GLU A 95 0.63 10.41 9.64
N THR A 96 0.88 9.21 9.14
CA THR A 96 1.71 8.99 7.95
C THR A 96 0.88 9.23 6.69
N GLU A 97 1.41 10.03 5.79
CA GLU A 97 0.73 10.41 4.56
C GLU A 97 1.52 9.98 3.31
N LEU A 98 0.78 9.65 2.27
CA LEU A 98 1.28 9.46 0.93
C LEU A 98 0.67 10.55 0.05
N ILE A 99 1.53 11.45 -0.45
CA ILE A 99 1.14 12.63 -1.21
C ILE A 99 1.41 12.37 -2.68
N PHE A 100 0.38 12.56 -3.48
CA PHE A 100 0.44 12.63 -4.94
C PHE A 100 0.25 14.09 -5.33
N SER A 101 0.63 14.49 -6.52
CA SER A 101 0.68 15.89 -6.99
C SER A 101 -0.40 16.86 -6.44
N ASP A 102 -1.62 16.38 -6.24
CA ASP A 102 -2.78 17.19 -5.81
C ASP A 102 -3.62 16.56 -4.69
N LYS A 103 -3.21 15.39 -4.18
CA LYS A 103 -4.00 14.63 -3.20
C LYS A 103 -3.09 13.93 -2.21
N SER A 104 -3.54 13.80 -0.98
CA SER A 104 -2.90 12.93 0.01
C SER A 104 -3.83 11.80 0.43
N THR A 105 -3.24 10.74 0.92
CA THR A 105 -3.94 9.62 1.56
C THR A 105 -3.18 9.20 2.80
N ARG A 106 -3.90 8.96 3.89
CA ARG A 106 -3.31 8.49 5.14
C ARG A 106 -3.07 6.99 5.10
N ALA A 107 -2.11 6.55 5.89
CA ALA A 107 -1.87 5.13 6.07
C ALA A 107 -3.10 4.44 6.65
N ALA A 108 -3.44 3.29 6.08
CA ALA A 108 -4.52 2.43 6.54
C ALA A 108 -4.17 1.78 7.87
N VAL A 109 -5.18 1.60 8.70
CA VAL A 109 -5.10 0.76 9.89
C VAL A 109 -5.73 -0.61 9.61
N VAL A 110 -5.55 -1.57 10.53
CA VAL A 110 -6.09 -2.92 10.34
C VAL A 110 -7.61 -2.91 10.13
N ALA A 111 -8.33 -2.00 10.79
CA ALA A 111 -9.78 -1.86 10.62
C ALA A 111 -10.20 -1.49 9.18
N ASP A 112 -9.38 -0.74 8.46
CA ASP A 112 -9.64 -0.40 7.05
C ASP A 112 -9.51 -1.64 6.16
N ILE A 113 -8.53 -2.51 6.46
CA ILE A 113 -8.40 -3.81 5.79
C ILE A 113 -9.61 -4.71 6.11
N GLU A 114 -10.05 -4.76 7.37
CA GLU A 114 -11.22 -5.53 7.80
C GLU A 114 -12.46 -5.06 7.04
N SER A 115 -12.74 -3.75 7.02
CA SER A 115 -13.88 -3.16 6.31
C SER A 115 -13.85 -3.47 4.81
N ARG A 116 -12.69 -3.32 4.17
CA ARG A 116 -12.53 -3.65 2.75
C ARG A 116 -12.87 -5.12 2.48
N LEU A 117 -12.40 -6.03 3.32
CA LEU A 117 -12.65 -7.46 3.17
C LEU A 117 -14.11 -7.85 3.45
N GLU A 118 -14.83 -7.07 4.27
CA GLU A 118 -16.28 -7.27 4.50
C GLU A 118 -17.07 -6.94 3.24
N ASP A 119 -16.69 -5.91 2.50
CA ASP A 119 -17.33 -5.51 1.25
C ASP A 119 -17.08 -6.51 0.09
N GLU A 120 -16.05 -7.35 0.21
CA GLU A 120 -15.74 -8.38 -0.79
C GLU A 120 -16.71 -9.56 -0.69
N LYS A 121 -17.83 -9.52 -1.45
CA LYS A 121 -18.90 -10.55 -1.44
C LYS A 121 -18.43 -11.97 -1.78
N ASN A 122 -17.36 -12.10 -2.56
CA ASN A 122 -16.90 -13.39 -3.11
C ASN A 122 -15.78 -14.06 -2.29
N THR A 123 -15.29 -13.43 -1.23
CA THR A 123 -14.21 -13.98 -0.42
C THR A 123 -14.77 -14.87 0.68
N LYS A 124 -14.32 -16.13 0.73
CA LYS A 124 -14.76 -17.11 1.77
C LYS A 124 -14.34 -16.62 3.17
N GLY A 125 -15.17 -16.87 4.17
CA GLY A 125 -14.93 -16.43 5.55
C GLY A 125 -13.59 -16.88 6.13
N ALA A 126 -13.15 -18.12 5.85
CA ALA A 126 -11.85 -18.62 6.28
C ALA A 126 -10.68 -17.80 5.67
N SER A 127 -10.76 -17.46 4.38
CA SER A 127 -9.76 -16.62 3.70
C SER A 127 -9.78 -15.20 4.26
N LYS A 128 -10.94 -14.60 4.54
CA LYS A 128 -11.03 -13.29 5.20
C LYS A 128 -10.30 -13.27 6.54
N LEU A 129 -10.53 -14.28 7.38
CA LEU A 129 -9.86 -14.40 8.68
C LEU A 129 -8.34 -14.55 8.55
N ALA A 130 -7.86 -15.33 7.58
CA ALA A 130 -6.43 -15.48 7.31
C ALA A 130 -5.81 -14.15 6.89
N GLN A 131 -6.45 -13.40 6.01
CA GLN A 131 -6.01 -12.07 5.57
C GLN A 131 -5.96 -11.06 6.72
N ILE A 132 -6.99 -11.01 7.57
CA ILE A 132 -7.03 -10.15 8.76
C ILE A 132 -5.91 -10.51 9.75
N ARG A 133 -5.67 -11.80 9.97
CA ARG A 133 -4.56 -12.26 10.84
C ARG A 133 -3.20 -11.82 10.29
N LEU A 134 -3.01 -11.93 8.98
CA LEU A 134 -1.79 -11.47 8.33
C LEU A 134 -1.61 -9.96 8.49
N ALA A 135 -2.66 -9.15 8.24
CA ALA A 135 -2.62 -7.71 8.45
C ALA A 135 -2.25 -7.36 9.91
N LYS A 136 -2.90 -7.97 10.89
CA LYS A 136 -2.60 -7.78 12.33
C LYS A 136 -1.16 -8.13 12.71
N LYS A 137 -0.55 -9.08 12.01
CA LYS A 137 0.83 -9.53 12.26
C LYS A 137 1.86 -8.60 11.62
N THR A 138 1.57 -8.03 10.47
CA THR A 138 2.56 -7.36 9.62
C THR A 138 2.45 -5.83 9.62
N MET A 139 1.26 -5.26 9.80
CA MET A 139 1.06 -3.81 9.81
C MET A 139 1.50 -3.19 11.13
N TYR A 140 1.89 -1.91 11.06
CA TYR A 140 2.08 -1.12 12.26
C TYR A 140 0.80 -1.07 13.10
N ARG A 141 0.95 -1.22 14.41
CA ARG A 141 -0.10 -0.85 15.36
C ARG A 141 -0.31 0.66 15.30
N ASN A 142 -1.50 1.13 15.61
CA ASN A 142 -1.83 2.56 15.51
C ASN A 142 -0.75 3.44 16.18
N ILE A 143 -0.32 3.06 17.39
CA ILE A 143 0.72 3.79 18.12
C ILE A 143 1.78 2.81 18.58
N VAL A 144 3.02 3.06 18.20
CA VAL A 144 4.21 2.32 18.66
C VAL A 144 5.11 3.25 19.46
N ARG A 145 5.67 2.73 20.54
CA ARG A 145 6.67 3.41 21.38
C ARG A 145 7.98 2.66 21.25
N ILE A 146 9.01 3.34 20.76
CA ILE A 146 10.33 2.81 20.49
C ILE A 146 11.30 3.41 21.51
N LYS A 147 11.81 2.58 22.42
CA LYS A 147 12.73 3.04 23.47
C LYS A 147 14.12 3.33 22.90
N PRO A 148 14.95 4.06 23.63
CA PRO A 148 16.36 4.22 23.32
C PRO A 148 17.04 2.88 23.01
N GLY A 149 17.75 2.80 21.88
CA GLY A 149 18.45 1.60 21.43
C GLY A 149 17.57 0.53 20.77
N GLU A 150 16.24 0.66 20.77
CA GLU A 150 15.33 -0.28 20.14
C GLU A 150 15.08 0.06 18.66
N SER A 151 14.63 -0.93 17.91
CA SER A 151 14.06 -0.76 16.58
C SER A 151 12.69 -1.42 16.48
N TYR A 152 11.85 -0.91 15.59
CA TYR A 152 10.56 -1.50 15.29
C TYR A 152 10.36 -1.53 13.77
N LYS A 153 9.93 -2.68 13.26
CA LYS A 153 9.74 -2.91 11.82
C LYS A 153 8.37 -3.50 11.55
N ALA A 154 7.62 -2.88 10.64
CA ALA A 154 6.30 -3.35 10.21
C ALA A 154 5.90 -2.73 8.86
N TYR A 155 4.72 -3.07 8.36
CA TYR A 155 4.19 -2.50 7.13
C TYR A 155 3.37 -1.24 7.39
N VAL A 156 3.61 -0.22 6.57
CA VAL A 156 2.75 0.93 6.37
C VAL A 156 2.03 0.71 5.05
N VAL A 157 0.70 0.73 5.08
CA VAL A 157 -0.14 0.35 3.95
C VAL A 157 -1.02 1.52 3.57
N PHE A 158 -1.08 1.85 2.28
CA PHE A 158 -2.02 2.82 1.74
C PHE A 158 -2.98 2.12 0.81
N ILE A 159 -4.27 2.28 1.09
CA ILE A 159 -5.35 1.73 0.27
C ILE A 159 -5.85 2.86 -0.62
N ASN A 160 -5.75 2.67 -1.93
CA ASN A 160 -6.06 3.74 -2.85
C ASN A 160 -6.81 3.26 -4.10
N ASN A 161 -7.77 4.04 -4.54
CA ASN A 161 -8.50 3.86 -5.80
C ASN A 161 -7.81 4.59 -6.97
N PHE A 162 -6.60 5.09 -6.79
CA PHE A 162 -5.97 5.98 -7.76
C PHE A 162 -5.22 5.23 -8.86
N ARG A 163 -5.51 5.63 -10.09
CA ARG A 163 -4.74 5.29 -11.29
C ARG A 163 -3.60 6.31 -11.52
N GLN A 164 -2.97 6.81 -10.47
CA GLN A 164 -2.03 7.91 -10.61
C GLN A 164 -0.65 7.45 -11.08
N ARG A 165 -0.04 8.31 -11.87
CA ARG A 165 1.33 8.20 -12.37
C ARG A 165 2.10 9.42 -11.89
N GLY A 166 3.38 9.26 -11.60
CA GLY A 166 4.24 10.38 -11.26
C GLY A 166 4.97 10.19 -9.95
N ASP A 167 5.46 11.28 -9.45
CA ASP A 167 6.21 11.30 -8.20
C ASP A 167 5.24 11.21 -7.02
N VAL A 168 5.68 10.48 -5.99
CA VAL A 168 4.93 10.25 -4.75
C VAL A 168 5.83 10.59 -3.59
N THR A 169 5.34 11.40 -2.69
CA THR A 169 6.01 11.74 -1.44
C THR A 169 5.38 10.95 -0.30
N PHE A 170 6.19 10.22 0.45
CA PHE A 170 5.81 9.48 1.64
C PHE A 170 6.34 10.23 2.86
N GLU A 171 5.44 10.80 3.66
CA GLU A 171 5.75 11.57 4.87
C GLU A 171 5.47 10.74 6.11
N LEU A 172 6.47 10.64 6.97
CA LEU A 172 6.45 9.86 8.19
C LEU A 172 6.89 10.75 9.37
N PRO A 173 5.94 11.32 10.12
CA PRO A 173 6.23 12.11 11.31
C PRO A 173 6.48 11.21 12.51
N LEU A 174 7.47 11.58 13.31
CA LEU A 174 7.79 10.99 14.59
C LEU A 174 7.69 12.02 15.71
N MET A 175 7.28 11.58 16.89
CA MET A 175 7.14 12.43 18.05
C MET A 175 7.98 11.91 19.22
N TYR A 176 8.46 12.80 20.06
CA TYR A 176 8.93 12.42 21.39
C TYR A 176 7.74 12.17 22.34
N ASN A 177 7.99 11.45 23.41
CA ASN A 177 6.93 11.10 24.37
C ASN A 177 6.27 12.32 25.02
N ASN A 178 6.92 13.48 25.04
CA ASN A 178 6.38 14.74 25.53
C ASN A 178 5.42 15.45 24.53
N GLY A 179 5.16 14.85 23.37
CA GLY A 179 4.29 15.39 22.34
C GLY A 179 4.97 16.34 21.34
N ASN A 180 6.24 16.68 21.55
CA ASN A 180 6.98 17.46 20.58
C ASN A 180 7.29 16.60 19.35
N VAL A 181 7.28 17.23 18.16
CA VAL A 181 7.76 16.59 16.94
C VAL A 181 9.24 16.24 17.14
N ALA A 182 9.57 14.98 16.99
CA ALA A 182 10.96 14.53 17.03
C ALA A 182 11.63 14.82 15.70
N GLU A 183 11.06 14.26 14.63
CA GLU A 183 11.56 14.39 13.27
C GLU A 183 10.43 14.08 12.27
N GLU A 184 10.54 14.64 11.09
CA GLU A 184 9.73 14.29 9.93
C GLU A 184 10.60 13.70 8.84
N PHE A 185 10.28 12.50 8.42
CA PHE A 185 11.01 11.79 7.36
C PHE A 185 10.19 11.80 6.09
N VAL A 186 10.75 12.41 5.04
CA VAL A 186 10.10 12.54 3.73
C VAL A 186 10.85 11.66 2.73
N PHE A 187 10.16 10.71 2.08
CA PHE A 187 10.70 9.82 1.07
C PHE A 187 10.06 10.11 -0.27
N GLU A 188 10.86 10.23 -1.31
CA GLU A 188 10.36 10.46 -2.66
C GLU A 188 10.49 9.19 -3.49
N TYR A 189 9.35 8.74 -4.07
CA TYR A 189 9.29 7.59 -4.93
C TYR A 189 8.72 7.96 -6.30
N LYS A 190 9.22 7.30 -7.33
CA LYS A 190 8.74 7.49 -8.69
C LYS A 190 7.90 6.30 -9.13
N LEU A 191 6.64 6.55 -9.44
CA LEU A 191 5.73 5.53 -9.96
C LEU A 191 6.03 5.28 -11.44
N ALA A 192 6.58 4.12 -11.75
CA ALA A 192 6.83 3.69 -13.12
C ALA A 192 5.68 2.85 -13.66
N LYS A 193 5.50 2.85 -14.99
CA LYS A 193 4.60 1.89 -15.65
C LYS A 193 5.09 0.47 -15.41
N ALA A 194 4.22 -0.43 -15.00
CA ALA A 194 4.54 -1.85 -15.03
C ALA A 194 4.98 -2.24 -16.44
N LYS A 195 6.18 -2.81 -16.54
CA LYS A 195 6.61 -3.45 -17.78
C LYS A 195 5.74 -4.71 -17.94
N ASN A 196 4.93 -4.77 -19.01
CA ASN A 196 4.26 -6.01 -19.37
C ASN A 196 5.34 -7.10 -19.47
N LYS A 197 5.42 -8.00 -18.50
CA LYS A 197 6.16 -9.24 -18.68
C LYS A 197 5.40 -10.01 -19.78
N LYS A 198 6.03 -10.08 -20.97
CA LYS A 198 5.63 -10.99 -22.03
C LYS A 198 5.78 -12.43 -21.57
#